data_53605ebbb0e49477b26eb46f270e4f51
#
_entry.id   53605ebbb0e49477b26eb46f270e4f51
#
_cell.length_a   1.000
_cell.length_b   1.000
_cell.length_c   1.000
_cell.angle_alpha   90.00
_cell.angle_beta   90.00
_cell.angle_gamma   90.00
#
_symmetry.space_group_name_H-M   'P 1'
#
loop_
_entity.id
_entity.type
_entity.pdbx_description
1 polymer ?
#
loop_
_entity_poly.entity_id
_entity_poly.type
_entity_poly.pdbx_seq_one_letter_code
_entity_poly.pdbx_strand_id
1 'polypeptide(L)'
;MINKIYGAGKYKVSMSVHITTGNGLAVFISGGERPHLGGVALASPGAEIDGEQLSSCDLWTLTVPGHKDAQLAQKIAKKLCTALGEPVSVSLGVHVEHATMDEIKLLCDNVEATADLFLKEYHKKD
;
A
#
# COMPACT_ATOMS: atom_id res chain seq x y z
N MET A 1 -15.29 -5.06 -2.55
CA MET A 1 -14.25 -4.07 -2.27
C MET A 1 -14.18 -3.80 -0.77
N ILE A 2 -12.98 -3.73 -0.24
CA ILE A 2 -12.76 -3.44 1.19
C ILE A 2 -12.21 -2.02 1.31
N ASN A 3 -12.78 -1.23 2.24
CA ASN A 3 -12.32 0.13 2.52
C ASN A 3 -11.89 0.21 3.98
N LYS A 4 -10.76 0.88 4.23
CA LYS A 4 -10.25 1.14 5.56
C LYS A 4 -9.88 2.61 5.68
N ILE A 5 -10.12 3.18 6.84
CA ILE A 5 -9.78 4.56 7.15
C ILE A 5 -9.05 4.56 8.49
N TYR A 6 -7.97 5.34 8.56
CA TYR A 6 -7.23 5.50 9.81
C TYR A 6 -6.74 6.94 9.96
N GLY A 7 -6.73 7.43 11.20
CA GLY A 7 -6.32 8.79 11.51
C GLY A 7 -7.47 9.76 11.48
N ALA A 8 -7.19 11.00 11.82
CA ALA A 8 -8.19 12.04 11.93
C ALA A 8 -7.68 13.37 11.38
N GLY A 9 -8.60 14.23 10.97
CA GLY A 9 -8.28 15.56 10.46
C GLY A 9 -7.40 15.48 9.23
N LYS A 10 -6.38 16.33 9.19
CA LYS A 10 -5.47 16.41 8.04
C LYS A 10 -4.50 15.22 7.93
N TYR A 11 -4.55 14.29 8.88
CA TYR A 11 -3.70 13.08 8.84
C TYR A 11 -4.51 11.83 8.51
N LYS A 12 -5.78 11.99 8.16
CA LYS A 12 -6.63 10.87 7.80
C LYS A 12 -6.19 10.24 6.49
N VAL A 13 -6.12 8.89 6.48
CA VAL A 13 -5.74 8.11 5.32
C VAL A 13 -6.86 7.13 5.00
N SER A 14 -7.20 7.01 3.73
CA SER A 14 -8.20 6.08 3.23
C SER A 14 -7.55 5.07 2.28
N MET A 15 -7.91 3.80 2.45
CA MET A 15 -7.46 2.72 1.59
C MET A 15 -8.68 2.03 0.98
N SER A 16 -8.63 1.80 -0.32
CA SER A 16 -9.63 1.01 -1.04
C SER A 16 -8.94 -0.15 -1.72
N VAL A 17 -9.49 -1.36 -1.57
CA VAL A 17 -8.89 -2.57 -2.13
C VAL A 17 -9.91 -3.30 -2.98
N HIS A 18 -9.58 -3.51 -4.26
CA HIS A 18 -10.31 -4.41 -5.12
C HIS A 18 -9.72 -5.81 -5.03
N ILE A 19 -10.56 -6.79 -4.79
CA ILE A 19 -10.18 -8.17 -4.52
C ILE A 19 -10.53 -9.04 -5.73
N THR A 20 -9.63 -9.98 -6.07
CA THR A 20 -9.85 -10.93 -7.15
C THR A 20 -9.98 -12.38 -6.64
N THR A 21 -10.15 -12.56 -5.35
CA THR A 21 -10.25 -13.88 -4.70
C THR A 21 -9.01 -14.76 -4.91
N GLY A 22 -7.84 -14.19 -4.63
CA GLY A 22 -6.58 -14.94 -4.62
C GLY A 22 -5.66 -14.71 -5.81
N ASN A 23 -6.08 -13.91 -6.78
CA ASN A 23 -5.31 -13.68 -7.99
C ASN A 23 -4.75 -12.26 -8.12
N GLY A 24 -4.72 -11.54 -7.03
CA GLY A 24 -4.14 -10.21 -6.98
C GLY A 24 -5.06 -9.17 -6.36
N LEU A 25 -4.47 -8.08 -5.93
CA LEU A 25 -5.17 -6.96 -5.30
C LEU A 25 -4.82 -5.67 -6.02
N ALA A 26 -5.81 -4.81 -6.19
CA ALA A 26 -5.60 -3.44 -6.66
C ALA A 26 -5.95 -2.50 -5.51
N VAL A 27 -4.95 -1.77 -5.03
CA VAL A 27 -5.04 -0.93 -3.84
C VAL A 27 -4.86 0.53 -4.21
N PHE A 28 -5.73 1.39 -3.70
CA PHE A 28 -5.54 2.83 -3.78
C PHE A 28 -5.55 3.43 -2.39
N ILE A 29 -4.49 4.16 -2.06
CA ILE A 29 -4.34 4.81 -0.75
C ILE A 29 -4.17 6.30 -0.99
N SER A 30 -4.99 7.11 -0.33
CA SER A 30 -4.89 8.56 -0.42
C SER A 30 -5.19 9.18 0.94
N GLY A 31 -4.71 10.39 1.14
CA GLY A 31 -4.98 11.06 2.40
C GLY A 31 -4.21 12.34 2.60
N GLY A 32 -4.32 12.86 3.82
CA GLY A 32 -3.79 14.16 4.15
C GLY A 32 -4.73 15.27 3.71
N GLU A 33 -4.17 16.47 3.57
CA GLU A 33 -4.93 17.64 3.13
C GLU A 33 -5.25 17.62 1.65
N ARG A 34 -4.42 16.92 0.85
CA ARG A 34 -4.57 16.90 -0.60
C ARG A 34 -4.38 15.47 -1.13
N PRO A 35 -5.48 14.69 -1.18
CA PRO A 35 -5.42 13.38 -1.82
C PRO A 35 -5.04 13.53 -3.29
N HIS A 36 -4.14 12.66 -3.76
CA HIS A 36 -3.66 12.70 -5.13
C HIS A 36 -3.07 11.35 -5.52
N LEU A 37 -2.62 11.23 -6.76
CA LEU A 37 -1.81 10.10 -7.19
C LEU A 37 -0.37 10.56 -7.30
N GLY A 38 0.52 9.98 -6.51
CA GLY A 38 1.93 10.36 -6.49
C GLY A 38 2.88 9.25 -6.90
N GLY A 39 2.50 8.00 -6.69
CA GLY A 39 3.33 6.87 -7.07
C GLY A 39 2.54 5.59 -7.17
N VAL A 40 3.08 4.64 -7.94
CA VAL A 40 2.49 3.32 -8.15
C VAL A 40 3.57 2.26 -7.99
N ALA A 41 3.25 1.20 -7.27
CA ALA A 41 4.14 0.06 -7.14
C ALA A 41 3.38 -1.22 -7.42
N LEU A 42 4.06 -2.18 -8.05
CA LEU A 42 3.54 -3.53 -8.24
C LEU A 42 4.50 -4.49 -7.56
N ALA A 43 4.00 -5.30 -6.65
CA ALA A 43 4.75 -6.38 -6.04
C ALA A 43 4.19 -7.71 -6.53
N SER A 44 5.07 -8.60 -6.92
CA SER A 44 4.70 -9.96 -7.33
C SER A 44 5.42 -10.97 -6.46
N PRO A 45 4.79 -12.09 -6.09
CA PRO A 45 5.47 -13.12 -5.31
C PRO A 45 6.77 -13.54 -5.99
N GLY A 46 7.81 -13.77 -5.19
CA GLY A 46 9.09 -14.19 -5.70
C GLY A 46 9.05 -15.57 -6.35
N ALA A 47 10.15 -15.95 -6.96
CA ALA A 47 10.24 -17.22 -7.68
C ALA A 47 10.03 -18.41 -6.74
N GLU A 48 9.45 -19.48 -7.27
CA GLU A 48 9.36 -20.75 -6.59
C GLU A 48 10.57 -21.59 -7.02
N ILE A 49 11.30 -22.13 -6.03
CA ILE A 49 12.47 -22.97 -6.27
C ILE A 49 12.27 -24.28 -5.52
N ASP A 50 12.32 -25.41 -6.23
CA ASP A 50 12.14 -26.75 -5.66
C ASP A 50 10.83 -26.88 -4.85
N GLY A 51 9.75 -26.27 -5.33
CA GLY A 51 8.45 -26.30 -4.67
C GLY A 51 8.30 -25.33 -3.52
N GLU A 52 9.33 -24.52 -3.22
CA GLU A 52 9.27 -23.53 -2.16
C GLU A 52 9.17 -22.13 -2.71
N GLN A 53 8.16 -21.38 -2.23
CA GLN A 53 7.99 -19.98 -2.57
C GLN A 53 9.02 -19.14 -1.81
N LEU A 54 9.81 -18.35 -2.53
CA LEU A 54 10.72 -17.41 -1.88
C LEU A 54 9.92 -16.32 -1.18
N SER A 55 10.40 -15.88 -0.02
CA SER A 55 9.74 -14.83 0.76
C SER A 55 9.93 -13.43 0.17
N SER A 56 10.82 -13.28 -0.81
CA SER A 56 11.05 -12.00 -1.47
C SER A 56 9.98 -11.74 -2.53
N CYS A 57 9.78 -10.45 -2.86
CA CYS A 57 8.89 -10.02 -3.93
C CYS A 57 9.69 -9.34 -5.03
N ASP A 58 9.24 -9.50 -6.26
CA ASP A 58 9.71 -8.66 -7.35
C ASP A 58 8.90 -7.36 -7.31
N LEU A 59 9.56 -6.23 -7.52
CA LEU A 59 8.97 -4.91 -7.37
C LEU A 59 9.21 -4.04 -8.59
N TRP A 60 8.17 -3.37 -9.04
CA TRP A 60 8.23 -2.34 -10.08
C TRP A 60 7.60 -1.08 -9.53
N THR A 61 8.24 0.07 -9.76
CA THR A 61 7.79 1.32 -9.16
C THR A 61 7.78 2.43 -10.21
N LEU A 62 6.72 3.21 -10.23
CA LEU A 62 6.56 4.39 -11.08
C LEU A 62 6.26 5.59 -10.21
N THR A 63 6.92 6.70 -10.49
CA THR A 63 6.77 7.94 -9.74
C THR A 63 6.15 9.02 -10.62
N VAL A 64 5.13 9.70 -10.10
CA VAL A 64 4.66 10.93 -10.71
C VAL A 64 5.71 12.01 -10.42
N PRO A 65 6.24 12.72 -11.44
CA PRO A 65 7.29 13.71 -11.21
C PRO A 65 6.94 14.71 -10.12
N GLY A 66 7.89 15.00 -9.25
CA GLY A 66 7.72 15.93 -8.13
C GLY A 66 7.13 15.32 -6.88
N HIS A 67 6.81 14.04 -6.86
CA HIS A 67 6.24 13.35 -5.71
C HIS A 67 7.18 12.27 -5.19
N LYS A 68 7.07 11.97 -3.88
CA LYS A 68 7.90 10.95 -3.21
C LYS A 68 7.07 9.78 -2.69
N ASP A 69 5.82 9.68 -3.09
CA ASP A 69 4.88 8.65 -2.62
C ASP A 69 5.24 7.25 -3.10
N ALA A 70 6.03 7.14 -4.16
CA ALA A 70 6.39 5.85 -4.75
C ALA A 70 7.12 4.92 -3.77
N GLN A 71 7.98 5.47 -2.91
CA GLN A 71 8.70 4.67 -1.91
C GLN A 71 7.73 4.06 -0.89
N LEU A 72 6.74 4.82 -0.46
CA LEU A 72 5.73 4.34 0.46
C LEU A 72 4.81 3.32 -0.23
N ALA A 73 4.43 3.58 -1.48
CA ALA A 73 3.66 2.63 -2.28
C ALA A 73 4.39 1.28 -2.39
N GLN A 74 5.70 1.32 -2.65
CA GLN A 74 6.54 0.14 -2.74
C GLN A 74 6.55 -0.65 -1.42
N LYS A 75 6.68 0.05 -0.30
CA LYS A 75 6.70 -0.56 1.01
C LYS A 75 5.38 -1.28 1.32
N ILE A 76 4.26 -0.65 1.02
CA ILE A 76 2.94 -1.26 1.25
C ILE A 76 2.69 -2.42 0.29
N ALA A 77 3.04 -2.28 -0.98
CA ALA A 77 2.89 -3.36 -1.95
C ALA A 77 3.67 -4.60 -1.52
N LYS A 78 4.92 -4.42 -1.09
CA LYS A 78 5.74 -5.52 -0.60
C LYS A 78 5.14 -6.16 0.65
N LYS A 79 4.67 -5.35 1.60
CA LYS A 79 4.05 -5.84 2.83
C LYS A 79 2.86 -6.73 2.54
N LEU A 80 1.94 -6.27 1.70
CA LEU A 80 0.74 -7.02 1.37
C LEU A 80 1.05 -8.27 0.54
N CYS A 81 1.92 -8.14 -0.45
CA CYS A 81 2.32 -9.27 -1.29
C CYS A 81 2.98 -10.37 -0.47
N THR A 82 3.91 -10.01 0.42
CA THR A 82 4.61 -10.97 1.28
C THR A 82 3.65 -11.67 2.23
N ALA A 83 2.70 -10.93 2.80
CA ALA A 83 1.73 -11.49 3.74
C ALA A 83 0.73 -12.43 3.06
N LEU A 84 0.33 -12.14 1.83
CA LEU A 84 -0.80 -12.82 1.18
C LEU A 84 -0.39 -13.76 0.05
N GLY A 85 0.82 -13.64 -0.48
CA GLY A 85 1.26 -14.47 -1.61
C GLY A 85 0.54 -14.19 -2.91
N GLU A 86 0.01 -12.98 -3.07
CA GLU A 86 -0.69 -12.53 -4.27
C GLU A 86 0.01 -11.33 -4.89
N PRO A 87 -0.08 -11.13 -6.21
CA PRO A 87 0.37 -9.86 -6.79
C PRO A 87 -0.45 -8.70 -6.20
N VAL A 88 0.22 -7.59 -5.91
CA VAL A 88 -0.44 -6.42 -5.32
C VAL A 88 0.04 -5.16 -6.04
N SER A 89 -0.90 -4.40 -6.59
CA SER A 89 -0.61 -3.06 -7.07
C SER A 89 -1.07 -2.04 -6.02
N VAL A 90 -0.23 -1.04 -5.76
CA VAL A 90 -0.57 0.05 -4.84
C VAL A 90 -0.37 1.37 -5.56
N SER A 91 -1.45 2.12 -5.69
CA SER A 91 -1.42 3.52 -6.13
C SER A 91 -1.58 4.37 -4.87
N LEU A 92 -0.72 5.36 -4.68
CA LEU A 92 -0.68 6.09 -3.43
C LEU A 92 -0.39 7.57 -3.63
N GLY A 93 -1.10 8.39 -2.87
CA GLY A 93 -0.81 9.81 -2.79
C GLY A 93 -1.31 10.40 -1.49
N VAL A 94 -0.38 10.87 -0.64
CA VAL A 94 -0.69 11.52 0.62
C VAL A 94 0.13 12.79 0.74
N HIS A 95 -0.49 13.85 1.26
CA HIS A 95 0.18 15.15 1.36
C HIS A 95 -0.39 16.01 2.47
N VAL A 96 0.52 16.58 3.26
CA VAL A 96 0.20 17.63 4.22
C VAL A 96 1.10 18.82 3.87
N GLU A 97 0.50 19.99 3.69
CA GLU A 97 1.19 21.21 3.28
C GLU A 97 2.18 21.64 4.37
N HIS A 98 3.42 21.97 3.96
CA HIS A 98 4.49 22.41 4.87
C HIS A 98 4.71 21.45 6.06
N ALA A 99 4.62 20.15 5.81
CA ALA A 99 4.70 19.15 6.86
C ALA A 99 6.07 19.14 7.54
N THR A 100 6.05 19.01 8.88
CA THR A 100 7.25 18.72 9.66
C THR A 100 7.63 17.25 9.47
N MET A 101 8.83 16.88 9.91
CA MET A 101 9.26 15.47 9.87
C MET A 101 8.35 14.59 10.73
N ASP A 102 7.92 15.10 11.89
CA ASP A 102 6.99 14.36 12.75
C ASP A 102 5.63 14.15 12.08
N GLU A 103 5.15 15.14 11.35
CA GLU A 103 3.90 15.02 10.60
C GLU A 103 4.01 14.03 9.45
N ILE A 104 5.14 14.03 8.75
CA ILE A 104 5.40 13.06 7.67
C ILE A 104 5.42 11.64 8.24
N LYS A 105 6.10 11.46 9.39
CA LYS A 105 6.14 10.16 10.06
C LYS A 105 4.75 9.69 10.47
N LEU A 106 3.95 10.59 11.06
CA LEU A 106 2.58 10.26 11.46
C LEU A 106 1.74 9.85 10.25
N LEU A 107 1.85 10.56 9.15
CA LEU A 107 1.12 10.24 7.93
C LEU A 107 1.53 8.87 7.38
N CYS A 108 2.83 8.57 7.36
CA CYS A 108 3.33 7.26 6.95
C CYS A 108 2.85 6.14 7.88
N ASP A 109 2.85 6.38 9.20
CA ASP A 109 2.34 5.42 10.18
C ASP A 109 0.85 5.15 9.95
N ASN A 110 0.08 6.17 9.59
CA ASN A 110 -1.35 6.02 9.31
C ASN A 110 -1.58 5.22 8.02
N VAL A 111 -0.74 5.38 7.01
CA VAL A 111 -0.79 4.53 5.80
C VAL A 111 -0.53 3.07 6.17
N GLU A 112 0.50 2.81 6.98
CA GLU A 112 0.80 1.46 7.47
C GLU A 112 -0.38 0.88 8.25
N ALA A 113 -1.03 1.70 9.07
CA ALA A 113 -2.17 1.27 9.86
C ALA A 113 -3.34 0.82 9.00
N THR A 114 -3.60 1.48 7.86
CA THR A 114 -4.66 1.03 6.94
C THR A 114 -4.35 -0.35 6.38
N ALA A 115 -3.09 -0.61 6.06
CA ALA A 115 -2.67 -1.91 5.56
C ALA A 115 -2.85 -3.00 6.63
N ASP A 116 -2.52 -2.69 7.88
CA ASP A 116 -2.70 -3.63 9.00
C ASP A 116 -4.18 -3.93 9.24
N LEU A 117 -5.04 -2.91 9.18
CA LEU A 117 -6.49 -3.10 9.31
C LEU A 117 -7.03 -3.99 8.19
N PHE A 118 -6.56 -3.78 6.96
CA PHE A 118 -6.97 -4.61 5.84
C PHE A 118 -6.55 -6.06 6.05
N LEU A 119 -5.31 -6.31 6.46
CA LEU A 119 -4.81 -7.67 6.69
C LEU A 119 -5.57 -8.41 7.79
N LYS A 120 -6.07 -7.70 8.79
CA LYS A 120 -6.87 -8.32 9.84
C LYS A 120 -8.22 -8.83 9.33
N GLU A 121 -8.79 -8.17 8.33
CA GLU A 121 -10.09 -8.54 7.79
C GLU A 121 -9.98 -9.52 6.62
N TYR A 122 -8.99 -9.34 5.76
CA TYR A 122 -8.89 -10.11 4.53
C TYR A 122 -8.26 -11.49 4.78
N HIS A 123 -9.01 -12.51 4.41
CA HIS A 123 -8.52 -13.88 4.43
C HIS A 123 -8.57 -14.44 3.01
N LYS A 124 -7.43 -14.97 2.57
CA LYS A 124 -7.35 -15.63 1.28
C LYS A 124 -8.19 -16.90 1.32
N LYS A 125 -9.08 -17.06 0.36
CA LYS A 125 -9.86 -18.30 0.24
C LYS A 125 -9.00 -19.39 -0.37
N ASP A 126 -9.02 -20.54 0.25
CA ASP A 126 -8.33 -21.73 -0.24
C ASP A 126 -9.05 -22.36 -1.41
#